data_7ebda832ee7236429673151da994a746
#
_entry.id   7ebda832ee7236429673151da994a746
#
_cell.length_a   1.000
_cell.length_b   1.000
_cell.length_c   1.000
_cell.angle_alpha   90.00
_cell.angle_beta   90.00
_cell.angle_gamma   90.00
#
_symmetry.space_group_name_H-M   'P 1'
#
loop_
_entity.id
_entity.type
_entity.pdbx_description
1 polymer ?
#
loop_
_entity_poly.entity_id
_entity_poly.type
_entity_poly.pdbx_seq_one_letter_code
_entity_poly.pdbx_strand_id
1 'polypeptide(L)'
;MFENIKFTNPFSKLPSNFYTKQSWSSFDQPFLLHFNHDLAKSLGIQDDPEELMQIFNGSKNFIKSSPLAMVYGGHQFGNWVNQLGDGRGILFGQIDSSEGLVDLHIKGAGKTPYSRFGDGRAVIRSSVREHLCGEAMFGLGIPSSRSLMLFGSNEPVMREDTERGAMIVRTAKTHIRFGHFEYFHHNKICLLYTSPSPRDIG
;
A
#
# COMPACT_ATOMS: atom_id res chain seq x y z
N MET A 1 7.89 18.33 9.60
CA MET A 1 6.54 17.80 9.86
C MET A 1 6.03 17.12 8.60
N PHE A 2 5.44 15.97 8.74
CA PHE A 2 4.82 15.17 7.65
C PHE A 2 3.81 15.99 6.84
N GLU A 3 3.15 16.93 7.49
CA GLU A 3 2.27 17.90 6.83
C GLU A 3 2.99 18.81 5.82
N ASN A 4 4.31 19.01 5.95
CA ASN A 4 5.08 19.85 5.02
C ASN A 4 5.60 19.08 3.80
N ILE A 5 5.53 17.74 3.84
CA ILE A 5 5.93 16.91 2.71
C ILE A 5 4.94 17.11 1.56
N LYS A 6 5.47 17.20 0.35
CA LYS A 6 4.67 17.32 -0.86
C LYS A 6 4.03 15.97 -1.18
N PHE A 7 2.73 15.91 -1.00
CA PHE A 7 1.92 14.76 -1.38
C PHE A 7 1.35 14.91 -2.79
N THR A 8 1.32 13.82 -3.49
CA THR A 8 0.61 13.66 -4.76
C THR A 8 -0.01 12.26 -4.81
N ASN A 9 -0.96 12.08 -5.69
CA ASN A 9 -1.47 10.75 -6.02
C ASN A 9 -1.81 10.72 -7.52
N PRO A 10 -0.80 10.52 -8.39
CA PRO A 10 -1.02 10.46 -9.83
C PRO A 10 -2.00 9.37 -10.23
N PHE A 11 -2.05 8.26 -9.49
CA PHE A 11 -2.98 7.17 -9.74
C PHE A 11 -4.44 7.62 -9.62
N SER A 12 -4.74 8.57 -8.73
CA SER A 12 -6.08 9.15 -8.57
C SER A 12 -6.57 10.00 -9.75
N LYS A 13 -5.67 10.32 -10.69
CA LYS A 13 -5.99 11.05 -11.93
C LYS A 13 -6.38 10.11 -13.07
N LEU A 14 -6.18 8.81 -12.92
CA LEU A 14 -6.65 7.81 -13.87
C LEU A 14 -8.18 7.71 -13.83
N PRO A 15 -8.83 7.18 -14.87
CA PRO A 15 -10.25 6.90 -14.84
C PRO A 15 -10.68 6.01 -13.67
N SER A 16 -11.91 6.15 -13.22
CA SER A 16 -12.45 5.48 -12.03
C SER A 16 -12.50 3.95 -12.11
N ASN A 17 -12.34 3.37 -13.30
CA ASN A 17 -12.22 1.93 -13.48
C ASN A 17 -10.86 1.35 -13.09
N PHE A 18 -9.87 2.20 -12.72
CA PHE A 18 -8.55 1.77 -12.27
C PHE A 18 -8.45 1.60 -10.75
N TYR A 19 -9.35 2.22 -10.00
CA TYR A 19 -9.32 2.24 -8.55
C TYR A 19 -10.68 2.57 -7.95
N THR A 20 -10.78 2.37 -6.65
CA THR A 20 -11.88 2.90 -5.83
C THR A 20 -11.31 3.84 -4.78
N LYS A 21 -11.80 5.08 -4.72
CA LYS A 21 -11.49 6.00 -3.60
C LYS A 21 -12.13 5.43 -2.35
N GLN A 22 -11.34 5.30 -1.29
CA GLN A 22 -11.80 4.66 -0.07
C GLN A 22 -10.96 5.09 1.13
N SER A 23 -11.65 5.40 2.23
CA SER A 23 -11.05 5.41 3.56
C SER A 23 -10.78 3.99 4.05
N TRP A 24 -10.06 3.86 5.14
CA TRP A 24 -9.76 2.56 5.75
C TRP A 24 -10.26 2.49 7.19
N SER A 25 -10.33 1.27 7.72
CA SER A 25 -10.80 1.04 9.08
C SER A 25 -9.62 1.14 10.06
N SER A 26 -9.68 2.10 10.98
CA SER A 26 -8.74 2.22 12.08
C SER A 26 -8.81 1.03 13.04
N PHE A 27 -7.72 0.80 13.77
CA PHE A 27 -7.74 0.01 14.98
C PHE A 27 -8.12 0.87 16.19
N ASP A 28 -8.82 0.28 17.15
CA ASP A 28 -8.90 0.82 18.48
C ASP A 28 -7.59 0.55 19.24
N GLN A 29 -7.04 1.56 19.92
CA GLN A 29 -5.80 1.49 20.70
C GLN A 29 -4.64 0.79 19.95
N PRO A 30 -4.19 1.33 18.79
CA PRO A 30 -3.02 0.80 18.11
C PRO A 30 -1.76 0.98 18.96
N PHE A 31 -0.78 0.09 18.81
CA PHE A 31 0.53 0.20 19.45
C PHE A 31 1.65 -0.02 18.44
N LEU A 32 2.68 0.81 18.52
CA LEU A 32 3.84 0.74 17.65
C LEU A 32 4.63 -0.54 17.92
N LEU A 33 4.94 -1.27 16.84
CA LEU A 33 5.82 -2.45 16.88
C LEU A 33 7.22 -2.11 16.36
N HIS A 34 7.28 -1.35 15.27
CA HIS A 34 8.54 -0.91 14.67
C HIS A 34 8.35 0.36 13.84
N PHE A 35 9.35 1.22 13.90
CA PHE A 35 9.50 2.37 13.02
C PHE A 35 10.90 2.39 12.41
N ASN A 36 10.97 2.49 11.09
CA ASN A 36 12.22 2.48 10.35
C ASN A 36 12.78 3.91 10.24
N HIS A 37 13.57 4.31 11.24
CA HIS A 37 14.14 5.66 11.34
C HIS A 37 15.04 6.02 10.14
N ASP A 38 15.83 5.07 9.65
CA ASP A 38 16.73 5.31 8.52
C ASP A 38 15.95 5.55 7.22
N LEU A 39 14.91 4.73 6.99
CA LEU A 39 14.02 4.93 5.86
C LEU A 39 13.23 6.24 5.98
N ALA A 40 12.71 6.55 7.17
CA ALA A 40 12.01 7.81 7.41
C ALA A 40 12.90 9.02 7.08
N LYS A 41 14.15 8.99 7.56
CA LYS A 41 15.15 10.03 7.28
C LYS A 41 15.43 10.18 5.79
N SER A 42 15.60 9.08 5.04
CA SER A 42 15.83 9.13 3.59
C SER A 42 14.63 9.69 2.83
N LEU A 43 13.42 9.51 3.36
CA LEU A 43 12.18 10.06 2.80
C LEU A 43 11.87 11.50 3.27
N GLY A 44 12.73 12.09 4.11
CA GLY A 44 12.52 13.43 4.67
C GLY A 44 11.44 13.49 5.76
N ILE A 45 11.06 12.36 6.33
CA ILE A 45 10.08 12.24 7.41
C ILE A 45 10.80 12.38 8.75
N GLN A 46 10.45 13.41 9.54
CA GLN A 46 11.10 13.75 10.81
C GLN A 46 10.10 13.83 11.98
N ASP A 47 8.91 13.32 11.76
CA ASP A 47 7.81 13.38 12.73
C ASP A 47 7.95 12.28 13.77
N ASP A 48 7.28 12.51 14.92
CA ASP A 48 7.16 11.52 15.97
C ASP A 48 6.46 10.25 15.44
N PRO A 49 7.02 9.05 15.67
CA PRO A 49 6.43 7.80 15.21
C PRO A 49 5.00 7.55 15.73
N GLU A 50 4.69 7.97 16.96
CA GLU A 50 3.35 7.81 17.51
C GLU A 50 2.33 8.71 16.80
N GLU A 51 2.73 9.95 16.46
CA GLU A 51 1.89 10.86 15.69
C GLU A 51 1.63 10.32 14.27
N LEU A 52 2.67 9.81 13.60
CA LEU A 52 2.56 9.17 12.29
C LEU A 52 1.68 7.92 12.35
N MET A 53 1.80 7.12 13.41
CA MET A 53 0.96 5.96 13.61
C MET A 53 -0.52 6.35 13.66
N GLN A 54 -0.89 7.44 14.36
CA GLN A 54 -2.27 7.91 14.40
C GLN A 54 -2.77 8.34 13.01
N ILE A 55 -1.92 8.95 12.19
CA ILE A 55 -2.25 9.29 10.81
C ILE A 55 -2.49 8.02 9.99
N PHE A 56 -1.56 7.07 10.00
CA PHE A 56 -1.66 5.85 9.20
C PHE A 56 -2.72 4.88 9.71
N ASN A 57 -3.04 4.92 11.00
CA ASN A 57 -4.19 4.21 11.56
C ASN A 57 -5.53 4.83 11.13
N GLY A 58 -5.56 6.10 10.71
CA GLY A 58 -6.79 6.81 10.38
C GLY A 58 -7.49 7.45 11.58
N SER A 59 -6.85 7.45 12.76
CA SER A 59 -7.36 8.11 13.97
C SER A 59 -7.16 9.63 13.93
N LYS A 60 -6.12 10.08 13.23
CA LYS A 60 -5.84 11.50 12.95
C LYS A 60 -6.10 11.78 11.48
N ASN A 61 -6.94 12.78 11.20
CA ASN A 61 -7.23 13.17 9.83
C ASN A 61 -6.00 13.77 9.14
N PHE A 62 -5.73 13.36 7.91
CA PHE A 62 -4.68 13.87 7.07
C PHE A 62 -5.23 14.29 5.70
N ILE A 63 -5.50 15.59 5.55
CA ILE A 63 -6.23 16.17 4.41
C ILE A 63 -5.49 15.99 3.07
N LYS A 64 -4.16 15.88 3.08
CA LYS A 64 -3.34 15.79 1.86
C LYS A 64 -3.33 14.41 1.22
N SER A 65 -3.76 13.38 1.94
CA SER A 65 -3.88 12.05 1.35
C SER A 65 -5.11 11.96 0.43
N SER A 66 -4.99 11.16 -0.60
CA SER A 66 -6.11 10.79 -1.48
C SER A 66 -6.15 9.27 -1.58
N PRO A 67 -6.58 8.61 -0.49
CA PRO A 67 -6.46 7.17 -0.36
C PRO A 67 -7.36 6.44 -1.34
N LEU A 68 -6.83 5.35 -1.89
CA LEU A 68 -7.55 4.53 -2.86
C LEU A 68 -7.10 3.07 -2.80
N ALA A 69 -8.00 2.17 -3.20
CA ALA A 69 -7.71 0.78 -3.45
C ALA A 69 -7.59 0.55 -4.97
N MET A 70 -6.52 -0.08 -5.40
CA MET A 70 -6.25 -0.35 -6.82
C MET A 70 -6.87 -1.68 -7.24
N VAL A 71 -7.36 -1.75 -8.50
CA VAL A 71 -7.83 -2.98 -9.11
C VAL A 71 -6.73 -3.59 -9.98
N TYR A 72 -6.56 -4.91 -9.88
CA TYR A 72 -5.66 -5.68 -10.72
C TYR A 72 -6.13 -7.14 -10.78
N GLY A 73 -5.65 -7.89 -11.75
CA GLY A 73 -5.83 -9.34 -11.84
C GLY A 73 -4.59 -10.08 -11.39
N GLY A 74 -4.58 -11.38 -11.55
CA GLY A 74 -3.40 -12.19 -11.27
C GLY A 74 -3.68 -13.67 -11.21
N HIS A 75 -2.62 -14.46 -11.06
CA HIS A 75 -2.69 -15.90 -10.95
C HIS A 75 -2.69 -16.34 -9.50
N GLN A 76 -3.63 -17.18 -9.13
CA GLN A 76 -3.68 -17.87 -7.84
C GLN A 76 -3.84 -19.37 -8.06
N PHE A 77 -2.97 -20.16 -7.43
CA PHE A 77 -3.00 -21.63 -7.56
C PHE A 77 -3.02 -22.12 -9.01
N GLY A 78 -2.24 -21.46 -9.87
CA GLY A 78 -2.15 -21.81 -11.30
C GLY A 78 -3.31 -21.32 -12.18
N ASN A 79 -4.32 -20.68 -11.60
CA ASN A 79 -5.49 -20.18 -12.34
C ASN A 79 -5.48 -18.65 -12.41
N TRP A 80 -5.91 -18.12 -13.54
CA TRP A 80 -6.16 -16.70 -13.71
C TRP A 80 -7.38 -16.26 -12.88
N VAL A 81 -7.19 -15.24 -12.08
CA VAL A 81 -8.27 -14.55 -11.34
C VAL A 81 -8.40 -13.14 -11.89
N ASN A 82 -9.50 -12.88 -12.60
CA ASN A 82 -9.70 -11.63 -13.31
C ASN A 82 -9.67 -10.42 -12.40
N GLN A 83 -10.23 -10.52 -11.20
CA GLN A 83 -10.22 -9.41 -10.24
C GLN A 83 -9.70 -9.85 -8.88
N LEU A 84 -8.53 -9.35 -8.50
CA LEU A 84 -7.95 -9.41 -7.16
C LEU A 84 -8.04 -8.04 -6.49
N GLY A 85 -7.17 -7.12 -6.88
CA GLY A 85 -7.11 -5.77 -6.33
C GLY A 85 -6.50 -5.70 -4.93
N ASP A 86 -6.49 -4.50 -4.37
CA ASP A 86 -6.01 -4.22 -3.01
C ASP A 86 -7.07 -4.64 -1.98
N GLY A 87 -7.30 -5.95 -1.83
CA GLY A 87 -8.34 -6.51 -0.94
C GLY A 87 -8.10 -6.30 0.56
N ARG A 88 -6.96 -5.78 0.95
CA ARG A 88 -6.60 -5.40 2.33
C ARG A 88 -5.57 -4.28 2.36
N GLY A 89 -5.50 -3.50 1.32
CA GLY A 89 -4.49 -2.47 1.15
C GLY A 89 -5.07 -1.18 0.62
N ILE A 90 -4.42 -0.08 0.95
CA ILE A 90 -4.77 1.27 0.52
C ILE A 90 -3.50 1.97 0.06
N LEU A 91 -3.49 2.45 -1.16
CA LEU A 91 -2.50 3.45 -1.59
C LEU A 91 -2.87 4.77 -0.90
N PHE A 92 -2.11 5.12 0.13
CA PHE A 92 -2.33 6.33 0.94
C PHE A 92 -2.01 7.59 0.13
N GLY A 93 -0.99 7.52 -0.69
CA GLY A 93 -0.52 8.57 -1.57
C GLY A 93 0.93 8.36 -1.95
N GLN A 94 1.49 9.35 -2.60
CA GLN A 94 2.88 9.36 -3.04
C GLN A 94 3.55 10.61 -2.51
N ILE A 95 4.74 10.47 -1.98
CA ILE A 95 5.56 11.58 -1.50
C ILE A 95 6.71 11.87 -2.48
N ASP A 96 7.07 13.15 -2.57
CA ASP A 96 8.21 13.62 -3.32
C ASP A 96 9.41 13.70 -2.37
N SER A 97 10.32 12.74 -2.48
CA SER A 97 11.52 12.61 -1.65
C SER A 97 12.79 12.93 -2.44
N SER A 98 13.94 12.99 -1.76
CA SER A 98 15.25 13.14 -2.41
C SER A 98 15.58 11.99 -3.38
N GLU A 99 14.94 10.84 -3.22
CA GLU A 99 15.08 9.66 -4.10
C GLU A 99 14.04 9.64 -5.24
N GLY A 100 13.24 10.71 -5.36
CA GLY A 100 12.13 10.83 -6.28
C GLY A 100 10.79 10.46 -5.64
N LEU A 101 9.81 10.15 -6.48
CA LEU A 101 8.45 9.81 -6.02
C LEU A 101 8.42 8.43 -5.39
N VAL A 102 7.82 8.34 -4.20
CA VAL A 102 7.69 7.10 -3.41
C VAL A 102 6.25 6.92 -2.95
N ASP A 103 5.67 5.77 -3.28
CA ASP A 103 4.36 5.36 -2.81
C ASP A 103 4.38 5.02 -1.32
N LEU A 104 3.36 5.47 -0.59
CA LEU A 104 3.01 4.99 0.74
C LEU A 104 1.76 4.12 0.64
N HIS A 105 1.87 2.86 1.00
CA HIS A 105 0.79 1.89 0.89
C HIS A 105 0.57 1.17 2.22
N ILE A 106 -0.63 1.30 2.77
CA ILE A 106 -1.02 0.68 4.04
C ILE A 106 -1.61 -0.69 3.75
N LYS A 107 -1.09 -1.75 4.36
CA LYS A 107 -1.61 -3.11 4.27
C LYS A 107 -2.19 -3.53 5.62
N GLY A 108 -3.32 -4.20 5.61
CA GLY A 108 -4.11 -4.53 6.80
C GLY A 108 -5.20 -3.50 7.10
N ALA A 109 -5.46 -2.60 6.17
CA ALA A 109 -6.29 -1.41 6.29
C ALA A 109 -7.81 -1.67 6.41
N GLY A 110 -8.23 -2.94 6.50
CA GLY A 110 -9.63 -3.33 6.53
C GLY A 110 -10.22 -3.62 5.15
N LYS A 111 -11.52 -3.81 5.10
CA LYS A 111 -12.22 -4.20 3.87
C LYS A 111 -12.17 -3.11 2.80
N THR A 112 -11.98 -3.56 1.57
CA THR A 112 -12.11 -2.77 0.34
C THR A 112 -13.11 -3.47 -0.59
N PRO A 113 -13.55 -2.86 -1.69
CA PRO A 113 -14.36 -3.53 -2.70
C PRO A 113 -13.72 -4.79 -3.30
N TYR A 114 -12.42 -4.96 -3.11
CA TYR A 114 -11.63 -6.08 -3.64
C TYR A 114 -11.32 -7.16 -2.60
N SER A 115 -11.86 -7.08 -1.40
CA SER A 115 -11.59 -8.03 -0.31
C SER A 115 -12.21 -9.41 -0.53
N ARG A 116 -13.18 -9.54 -1.44
CA ARG A 116 -13.93 -10.77 -1.67
C ARG A 116 -14.54 -11.29 -0.37
N PHE A 117 -14.07 -12.44 0.13
CA PHE A 117 -14.53 -13.04 1.40
C PHE A 117 -13.66 -12.65 2.61
N GLY A 118 -12.55 -11.91 2.37
CA GLY A 118 -11.61 -11.53 3.41
C GLY A 118 -12.12 -10.40 4.30
N ASP A 119 -11.54 -10.30 5.49
CA ASP A 119 -11.78 -9.22 6.45
C ASP A 119 -10.99 -7.94 6.16
N GLY A 120 -10.06 -8.01 5.21
CA GLY A 120 -9.19 -6.90 4.87
C GLY A 120 -8.07 -6.63 5.89
N ARG A 121 -7.97 -7.42 6.94
CA ARG A 121 -6.94 -7.27 7.99
C ARG A 121 -5.66 -8.01 7.65
N ALA A 122 -4.56 -7.59 8.24
CA ALA A 122 -3.33 -8.35 8.39
C ALA A 122 -3.14 -8.74 9.85
N VAL A 123 -2.28 -9.70 10.12
CA VAL A 123 -1.95 -10.15 11.48
C VAL A 123 -0.48 -9.88 11.79
N ILE A 124 -0.14 -9.71 13.07
CA ILE A 124 1.20 -9.35 13.51
C ILE A 124 2.24 -10.33 12.94
N ARG A 125 2.02 -11.63 13.06
CA ARG A 125 2.94 -12.68 12.59
C ARG A 125 3.33 -12.51 11.11
N SER A 126 2.34 -12.30 10.24
CA SER A 126 2.58 -12.14 8.80
C SER A 126 3.22 -10.80 8.47
N SER A 127 2.88 -9.73 9.19
CA SER A 127 3.38 -8.39 8.96
C SER A 127 4.84 -8.25 9.41
N VAL A 128 5.21 -8.87 10.54
CA VAL A 128 6.62 -8.98 10.99
C VAL A 128 7.46 -9.70 9.95
N ARG A 129 6.97 -10.83 9.43
CA ARG A 129 7.67 -11.59 8.39
C ARG A 129 7.87 -10.77 7.11
N GLU A 130 6.85 -10.02 6.69
CA GLU A 130 6.95 -9.14 5.51
C GLU A 130 7.98 -8.03 5.75
N HIS A 131 7.97 -7.40 6.92
CA HIS A 131 8.96 -6.39 7.31
C HIS A 131 10.39 -6.96 7.25
N LEU A 132 10.65 -8.06 7.96
CA LEU A 132 11.98 -8.68 8.01
C LEU A 132 12.48 -9.09 6.62
N CYS A 133 11.61 -9.69 5.79
CA CYS A 133 11.99 -10.07 4.43
C CYS A 133 12.30 -8.85 3.56
N GLY A 134 11.48 -7.79 3.62
CA GLY A 134 11.71 -6.56 2.87
C GLY A 134 13.05 -5.90 3.21
N GLU A 135 13.35 -5.75 4.50
CA GLU A 135 14.61 -5.16 4.96
C GLU A 135 15.82 -6.06 4.68
N ALA A 136 15.66 -7.38 4.77
CA ALA A 136 16.72 -8.32 4.37
C ALA A 136 17.05 -8.22 2.88
N MET A 137 16.03 -8.14 2.02
CA MET A 137 16.22 -7.96 0.57
C MET A 137 16.92 -6.62 0.28
N PHE A 138 16.50 -5.54 0.96
CA PHE A 138 17.18 -4.25 0.84
C PHE A 138 18.65 -4.34 1.26
N GLY A 139 18.94 -4.98 2.40
CA GLY A 139 20.32 -5.19 2.88
C GLY A 139 21.20 -6.01 1.93
N LEU A 140 20.60 -6.89 1.12
CA LEU A 140 21.28 -7.65 0.05
C LEU A 140 21.41 -6.86 -1.27
N GLY A 141 20.97 -5.60 -1.32
CA GLY A 141 20.99 -4.79 -2.53
C GLY A 141 19.94 -5.19 -3.58
N ILE A 142 18.93 -5.97 -3.20
CA ILE A 142 17.85 -6.40 -4.09
C ILE A 142 16.71 -5.37 -4.01
N PRO A 143 16.33 -4.71 -5.11
CA PRO A 143 15.21 -3.77 -5.12
C PRO A 143 13.92 -4.44 -4.65
N SER A 144 13.34 -3.91 -3.57
CA SER A 144 12.13 -4.44 -2.94
C SER A 144 11.32 -3.30 -2.32
N SER A 145 10.04 -3.58 -2.02
CA SER A 145 9.29 -2.69 -1.15
C SER A 145 9.85 -2.75 0.26
N ARG A 146 10.01 -1.60 0.89
CA ARG A 146 10.45 -1.47 2.27
C ARG A 146 9.27 -1.21 3.19
N SER A 147 9.50 -1.32 4.48
CA SER A 147 8.51 -1.07 5.52
C SER A 147 8.93 0.13 6.35
N LEU A 148 8.14 1.21 6.28
CA LEU A 148 8.36 2.41 7.07
C LEU A 148 7.92 2.23 8.51
N MET A 149 6.76 1.60 8.70
CA MET A 149 6.15 1.44 10.01
C MET A 149 5.38 0.12 10.08
N LEU A 150 5.42 -0.50 11.25
CA LEU A 150 4.61 -1.64 11.62
C LEU A 150 3.96 -1.35 12.97
N PHE A 151 2.64 -1.46 13.05
CA PHE A 151 1.90 -1.32 14.29
C PHE A 151 0.82 -2.39 14.41
N GLY A 152 0.49 -2.74 15.63
CA GLY A 152 -0.46 -3.77 15.97
C GLY A 152 -1.66 -3.24 16.73
N SER A 153 -2.60 -4.14 16.96
CA SER A 153 -3.76 -3.93 17.80
C SER A 153 -4.09 -5.21 18.55
N ASN A 154 -4.82 -5.11 19.66
CA ASN A 154 -5.41 -6.26 20.32
C ASN A 154 -6.72 -6.72 19.67
N GLU A 155 -7.15 -6.08 18.59
CA GLU A 155 -8.32 -6.50 17.81
C GLU A 155 -8.12 -7.93 17.30
N PRO A 156 -9.04 -8.86 17.62
CA PRO A 156 -8.95 -10.25 17.21
C PRO A 156 -9.21 -10.39 15.70
N VAL A 157 -8.33 -11.09 15.03
CA VAL A 157 -8.45 -11.40 13.60
C VAL A 157 -8.44 -12.91 13.43
N MET A 158 -9.55 -13.46 12.92
CA MET A 158 -9.70 -14.90 12.71
C MET A 158 -8.84 -15.37 11.54
N ARG A 159 -8.01 -16.39 11.79
CA ARG A 159 -7.22 -17.14 10.82
C ARG A 159 -7.41 -18.64 11.12
N GLU A 160 -6.36 -19.45 11.06
CA GLU A 160 -6.39 -20.81 11.59
C GLU A 160 -6.71 -20.78 13.09
N ASP A 161 -6.08 -19.84 13.80
CA ASP A 161 -6.36 -19.45 15.17
C ASP A 161 -6.71 -17.95 15.22
N THR A 162 -7.20 -17.49 16.37
CA THR A 162 -7.40 -16.06 16.62
C THR A 162 -6.03 -15.40 16.82
N GLU A 163 -5.70 -14.48 15.94
CA GLU A 163 -4.46 -13.69 16.00
C GLU A 163 -4.75 -12.21 16.24
N ARG A 164 -3.73 -11.43 16.59
CA ARG A 164 -3.85 -9.97 16.74
C ARG A 164 -3.65 -9.26 15.42
N GLY A 165 -4.48 -8.24 15.19
CA GLY A 165 -4.43 -7.39 14.01
C GLY A 165 -3.14 -6.58 13.89
N ALA A 166 -2.74 -6.26 12.67
CA ALA A 166 -1.62 -5.36 12.37
C ALA A 166 -1.85 -4.57 11.09
N MET A 167 -1.20 -3.41 11.02
CA MET A 167 -1.01 -2.67 9.78
C MET A 167 0.48 -2.46 9.52
N ILE A 168 0.86 -2.52 8.25
CA ILE A 168 2.22 -2.22 7.80
C ILE A 168 2.17 -1.13 6.73
N VAL A 169 2.93 -0.06 6.93
CA VAL A 169 3.11 1.03 5.96
C VAL A 169 4.30 0.67 5.10
N ARG A 170 4.04 0.36 3.84
CA ARG A 170 5.05 -0.04 2.86
C ARG A 170 5.41 1.14 1.97
N THR A 171 6.65 1.15 1.52
CA THR A 171 7.18 2.14 0.59
C THR A 171 7.76 1.45 -0.64
N ALA A 172 7.56 2.03 -1.80
CA ALA A 172 8.17 1.61 -3.06
C ALA A 172 8.11 2.76 -4.06
N LYS A 173 8.93 2.72 -5.11
CA LYS A 173 8.80 3.68 -6.22
C LYS A 173 7.43 3.59 -6.88
N THR A 174 6.84 2.41 -6.89
CA THR A 174 5.46 2.18 -7.34
C THR A 174 4.91 0.88 -6.76
N HIS A 175 3.61 0.84 -6.52
CA HIS A 175 2.86 -0.38 -6.21
C HIS A 175 2.08 -0.91 -7.43
N ILE A 176 2.33 -0.39 -8.62
CA ILE A 176 1.82 -0.97 -9.86
C ILE A 176 2.42 -2.37 -10.05
N ARG A 177 1.59 -3.33 -10.38
CA ARG A 177 1.93 -4.75 -10.53
C ARG A 177 1.68 -5.20 -11.97
N PHE A 178 2.30 -6.27 -12.40
CA PHE A 178 2.00 -6.90 -13.69
C PHE A 178 0.50 -7.16 -13.87
N GLY A 179 -0.18 -7.58 -12.80
CA GLY A 179 -1.60 -7.82 -12.80
C GLY A 179 -2.49 -6.61 -13.13
N HIS A 180 -2.01 -5.37 -13.01
CA HIS A 180 -2.74 -4.20 -13.52
C HIS A 180 -2.81 -4.26 -15.05
N PHE A 181 -1.68 -4.50 -15.72
CA PHE A 181 -1.61 -4.53 -17.17
C PHE A 181 -2.45 -5.70 -17.72
N GLU A 182 -2.33 -6.88 -17.10
CA GLU A 182 -3.13 -8.06 -17.49
C GLU A 182 -4.64 -7.80 -17.30
N TYR A 183 -5.03 -7.22 -16.15
CA TYR A 183 -6.43 -6.89 -15.88
C TYR A 183 -7.01 -5.93 -16.94
N PHE A 184 -6.32 -4.86 -17.26
CA PHE A 184 -6.79 -3.86 -18.21
C PHE A 184 -6.79 -4.41 -19.63
N HIS A 185 -5.82 -5.25 -19.98
CA HIS A 185 -5.80 -5.94 -21.26
C HIS A 185 -7.00 -6.89 -21.41
N HIS A 186 -7.22 -7.79 -20.47
CA HIS A 186 -8.33 -8.75 -20.51
C HIS A 186 -9.71 -8.10 -20.50
N ASN A 187 -9.85 -6.97 -19.79
CA ASN A 187 -11.10 -6.23 -19.74
C ASN A 187 -11.25 -5.19 -20.87
N LYS A 188 -10.32 -5.17 -21.84
CA LYS A 188 -10.33 -4.25 -23.00
C LYS A 188 -10.38 -2.77 -22.61
N ILE A 189 -9.74 -2.41 -21.51
CA ILE A 189 -9.66 -1.04 -21.01
C ILE A 189 -8.43 -0.38 -21.64
N CYS A 190 -8.65 0.35 -22.73
CA CYS A 190 -7.63 0.77 -23.70
C CYS A 190 -6.74 1.97 -23.33
N LEU A 191 -6.47 2.30 -22.08
CA LEU A 191 -5.52 3.38 -21.77
C LEU A 191 -4.05 3.06 -22.09
N LEU A 192 -3.69 1.78 -22.16
CA LEU A 192 -2.32 1.36 -22.48
C LEU A 192 -2.01 1.36 -23.98
N TYR A 193 -3.03 1.44 -24.85
CA TYR A 193 -2.83 1.45 -26.31
C TYR A 193 -2.70 2.87 -26.90
N THR A 194 -2.85 3.92 -26.09
CA THR A 194 -2.74 5.31 -26.53
C THR A 194 -1.38 5.94 -26.24
N SER A 195 -0.47 5.22 -25.59
CA SER A 195 0.92 5.64 -25.52
C SER A 195 1.59 5.27 -26.83
N PRO A 196 2.07 6.23 -27.65
CA PRO A 196 2.77 5.91 -28.88
C PRO A 196 3.96 5.01 -28.54
N SER A 197 4.04 3.87 -29.21
CA SER A 197 5.21 3.00 -29.14
C SER A 197 6.44 3.83 -29.58
N PRO A 198 7.62 3.63 -29.00
CA PRO A 198 8.85 4.21 -29.54
C PRO A 198 9.07 3.95 -31.03
N ARG A 199 8.36 2.96 -31.61
CA ARG A 199 8.35 2.66 -33.05
C ARG A 199 7.42 3.56 -33.86
N ASP A 200 6.49 4.27 -33.19
CA ASP A 200 5.51 5.15 -33.85
C ASP A 200 5.98 6.62 -33.84
N ILE A 201 7.19 6.90 -33.35
CA ILE A 201 7.84 8.20 -33.29
C ILE A 201 8.98 8.27 -34.34
N GLY A 202 8.79 7.59 -35.46
CA GLY A 202 9.70 7.63 -36.59
C GLY A 202 9.27 8.67 -37.64
#